data_e1c3ebf7661a7664a9c1e0e4aa354f1d
#
_entry.id   e1c3ebf7661a7664a9c1e0e4aa354f1d
#
_cell.length_a   1.000
_cell.length_b   1.000
_cell.length_c   1.000
_cell.angle_alpha   90.00
_cell.angle_beta   90.00
_cell.angle_gamma   90.00
#
_symmetry.space_group_name_H-M   'P 1'
#
loop_
_entity.id
_entity.type
_entity.pdbx_description
1 polymer ?
#
loop_
_entity_poly.entity_id
_entity_poly.type
_entity_poly.pdbx_seq_one_letter_code
_entity_poly.pdbx_strand_id
1 'polypeptide(L)'
;MENNRINYIEFKANDLAKIKEFYGQAFGWTFTDYGPDYIAFSDSGLDGGFEHTEKEISNGVLVVLYHENLEGIQEKVLESGGTIVKEIFSFPGGRRFHFTDPSGNELAIWSDK
;
A
#
# COMPACT_ATOMS: atom_id res chain seq x y z
N MET A 1 13.04 -12.71 16.32
CA MET A 1 12.62 -12.93 14.92
C MET A 1 12.80 -14.40 14.57
N GLU A 2 11.86 -14.93 13.82
CA GLU A 2 11.93 -16.33 13.37
C GLU A 2 12.67 -16.41 12.03
N ASN A 3 13.43 -17.48 11.86
CA ASN A 3 14.13 -17.72 10.59
C ASN A 3 13.14 -18.00 9.47
N ASN A 4 13.48 -17.60 8.25
CA ASN A 4 12.76 -17.96 7.02
C ASN A 4 11.35 -17.33 6.90
N ARG A 5 11.06 -16.30 7.66
CA ARG A 5 9.79 -15.57 7.60
C ARG A 5 10.01 -14.24 6.88
N ILE A 6 9.00 -13.78 6.16
CA ILE A 6 9.04 -12.45 5.56
C ILE A 6 8.98 -11.45 6.72
N ASN A 7 9.94 -10.54 6.77
CA ASN A 7 10.12 -9.63 7.89
C ASN A 7 10.02 -8.17 7.47
N TYR A 8 10.18 -7.89 6.18
CA TYR A 8 10.26 -6.52 5.70
C TYR A 8 9.84 -6.47 4.23
N ILE A 9 9.08 -5.43 3.86
CA ILE A 9 8.68 -5.20 2.47
C ILE A 9 9.18 -3.82 2.04
N GLU A 10 9.92 -3.76 0.95
CA GLU A 10 10.40 -2.48 0.42
C GLU A 10 9.79 -2.20 -0.94
N PHE A 11 9.20 -1.02 -1.05
CA PHE A 11 8.67 -0.49 -2.30
C PHE A 11 9.59 0.61 -2.83
N LYS A 12 9.35 1.02 -4.05
CA LYS A 12 9.96 2.21 -4.65
C LYS A 12 8.90 3.31 -4.74
N ALA A 13 9.34 4.55 -4.72
CA ALA A 13 8.44 5.70 -4.81
C ALA A 13 9.10 6.85 -5.54
N ASN A 14 8.31 7.61 -6.28
CA ASN A 14 8.81 8.79 -6.99
C ASN A 14 8.72 10.05 -6.12
N ASP A 15 7.80 10.08 -5.16
CA ASP A 15 7.59 11.22 -4.27
C ASP A 15 7.26 10.71 -2.88
N LEU A 16 8.26 10.71 -2.00
CA LEU A 16 8.10 10.18 -0.65
C LEU A 16 7.10 10.96 0.20
N ALA A 17 7.02 12.27 0.00
CA ALA A 17 6.06 13.09 0.75
C ALA A 17 4.62 12.71 0.42
N LYS A 18 4.32 12.51 -0.85
CA LYS A 18 2.99 12.09 -1.29
C LYS A 18 2.66 10.68 -0.82
N ILE A 19 3.63 9.78 -0.81
CA ILE A 19 3.47 8.41 -0.32
C ILE A 19 3.14 8.42 1.16
N LYS A 20 3.89 9.18 1.96
CA LYS A 20 3.65 9.29 3.40
C LYS A 20 2.23 9.79 3.67
N GLU A 21 1.82 10.84 2.97
CA GLU A 21 0.48 11.41 3.11
C GLU A 21 -0.60 10.41 2.73
N PHE A 22 -0.43 9.74 1.59
CA PHE A 22 -1.41 8.77 1.10
C PHE A 22 -1.62 7.63 2.09
N TYR A 23 -0.56 6.92 2.46
CA TYR A 23 -0.69 5.75 3.34
C TYR A 23 -1.07 6.13 4.77
N GLY A 24 -0.65 7.32 5.22
CA GLY A 24 -1.07 7.83 6.52
C GLY A 24 -2.56 8.13 6.56
N GLN A 25 -3.08 8.80 5.53
CA GLN A 25 -4.50 9.17 5.45
C GLN A 25 -5.39 7.95 5.20
N ALA A 26 -5.01 7.11 4.24
CA ALA A 26 -5.86 5.99 3.85
C ALA A 26 -5.89 4.88 4.90
N PHE A 27 -4.74 4.55 5.48
CA PHE A 27 -4.62 3.35 6.30
C PHE A 27 -4.10 3.59 7.72
N GLY A 28 -3.68 4.80 8.03
CA GLY A 28 -3.17 5.10 9.36
C GLY A 28 -1.76 4.59 9.62
N TRP A 29 -0.99 4.30 8.59
CA TRP A 29 0.41 3.90 8.77
C TRP A 29 1.21 5.08 9.29
N THR A 30 2.22 4.80 10.09
CA THR A 30 3.14 5.81 10.61
C THR A 30 4.49 5.67 9.93
N PHE A 31 5.24 6.78 9.86
CA PHE A 31 6.46 6.83 9.09
C PHE A 31 7.61 7.43 9.88
N THR A 32 8.83 6.94 9.59
CA THR A 32 10.07 7.48 10.11
C THR A 32 10.98 7.78 8.91
N ASP A 33 11.48 9.01 8.85
CA ASP A 33 12.38 9.42 7.77
C ASP A 33 13.81 8.98 8.07
N TYR A 34 14.46 8.41 7.06
CA TYR A 34 15.86 8.02 7.12
C TYR A 34 16.60 8.70 5.98
N GLY A 35 16.87 10.01 6.15
CA GLY A 35 17.48 10.82 5.12
C GLY A 35 16.48 11.25 4.06
N PRO A 36 16.93 11.85 2.95
CA PRO A 36 16.04 12.39 1.93
C PRO A 36 15.47 11.35 0.99
N ASP A 37 16.04 10.13 0.95
CA ASP A 37 15.72 9.14 -0.07
C ASP A 37 15.02 7.89 0.45
N TYR A 38 14.67 7.86 1.74
CA TYR A 38 14.06 6.67 2.33
C TYR A 38 13.12 7.01 3.48
N ILE A 39 11.95 6.37 3.50
CA ILE A 39 11.04 6.41 4.65
C ILE A 39 10.65 4.99 5.02
N ALA A 40 10.61 4.70 6.32
CA ALA A 40 10.14 3.41 6.82
C ALA A 40 8.74 3.55 7.36
N PHE A 41 7.90 2.53 7.16
CA PHE A 41 6.54 2.54 7.67
C PHE A 41 6.36 1.48 8.77
N SER A 42 5.41 1.78 9.64
CA SER A 42 4.99 0.90 10.75
C SER A 42 3.47 0.91 10.82
N ASP A 43 2.93 0.03 11.65
CA ASP A 43 1.49 -0.09 11.86
C ASP A 43 0.73 -0.63 10.65
N SER A 44 1.44 -1.34 9.78
CA SER A 44 0.89 -1.94 8.57
C SER A 44 0.73 -3.46 8.68
N GLY A 45 1.16 -4.04 9.81
CA GLY A 45 1.20 -5.49 9.99
C GLY A 45 2.60 -6.05 9.81
N LEU A 46 3.32 -5.60 8.79
CA LEU A 46 4.74 -5.89 8.58
C LEU A 46 5.47 -4.56 8.50
N ASP A 47 6.71 -4.56 8.96
CA ASP A 47 7.56 -3.39 8.76
C ASP A 47 7.99 -3.31 7.30
N GLY A 48 8.30 -2.11 6.85
CA GLY A 48 8.75 -1.91 5.50
C GLY A 48 9.17 -0.47 5.25
N GLY A 49 9.35 -0.16 3.99
CA GLY A 49 9.76 1.18 3.62
C GLY A 49 9.57 1.46 2.13
N PHE A 50 9.85 2.71 1.78
CA PHE A 50 9.85 3.19 0.41
C PHE A 50 11.19 3.85 0.13
N GLU A 51 11.85 3.41 -0.93
CA GLU A 51 13.08 4.04 -1.41
C GLU A 51 12.75 4.93 -2.59
N HIS A 52 13.29 6.15 -2.59
CA HIS A 52 13.07 7.09 -3.68
C HIS A 52 13.75 6.59 -4.96
N THR A 53 13.06 6.71 -6.08
CA THR A 53 13.60 6.43 -7.40
C THR A 53 13.07 7.46 -8.40
N GLU A 54 13.90 7.80 -9.40
CA GLU A 54 13.48 8.62 -10.53
C GLU A 54 12.91 7.76 -11.65
N LYS A 55 13.03 6.43 -11.53
CA LYS A 55 12.56 5.50 -12.56
C LYS A 55 11.07 5.24 -12.43
N GLU A 56 10.47 4.80 -13.53
CA GLU A 56 9.09 4.32 -13.52
C GLU A 56 8.97 3.11 -12.60
N ILE A 57 7.86 3.04 -11.86
CA ILE A 57 7.62 1.94 -10.94
C ILE A 57 7.30 0.67 -11.72
N SER A 58 7.98 -0.41 -11.33
CA SER A 58 7.77 -1.73 -11.91
C SER A 58 7.06 -2.60 -10.87
N ASN A 59 5.86 -3.08 -11.20
CA ASN A 59 5.06 -3.92 -10.31
C ASN A 59 5.31 -5.40 -10.64
N GLY A 60 5.65 -6.18 -9.61
CA GLY A 60 5.89 -7.62 -9.77
C GLY A 60 5.13 -8.44 -8.74
N VAL A 61 5.27 -8.09 -7.48
CA VAL A 61 4.56 -8.75 -6.37
C VAL A 61 3.34 -7.93 -6.02
N LEU A 62 2.19 -8.60 -5.83
CA LEU A 62 0.98 -7.91 -5.37
C LEU A 62 0.89 -8.02 -3.85
N VAL A 63 0.92 -6.88 -3.18
CA VAL A 63 0.71 -6.80 -1.73
C VAL A 63 -0.77 -6.59 -1.49
N VAL A 64 -1.35 -7.41 -0.61
CA VAL A 64 -2.79 -7.40 -0.35
C VAL A 64 -3.04 -7.06 1.11
N LEU A 65 -3.86 -6.03 1.33
CA LEU A 65 -4.32 -5.63 2.65
C LEU A 65 -5.69 -6.26 2.92
N TYR A 66 -6.10 -6.28 4.16
CA TYR A 66 -7.45 -6.70 4.53
C TYR A 66 -8.23 -5.52 5.09
N HIS A 67 -9.53 -5.45 4.78
CA HIS A 67 -10.43 -4.49 5.43
C HIS A 67 -11.84 -5.08 5.47
N GLU A 68 -12.50 -4.97 6.61
CA GLU A 68 -13.85 -5.53 6.77
C GLU A 68 -14.92 -4.75 5.98
N ASN A 69 -14.68 -3.47 5.70
CA ASN A 69 -15.60 -2.62 4.94
C ASN A 69 -14.97 -2.22 3.61
N LEU A 70 -15.14 -3.07 2.61
CA LEU A 70 -14.45 -2.89 1.33
C LEU A 70 -14.87 -1.63 0.59
N GLU A 71 -16.17 -1.34 0.57
CA GLU A 71 -16.69 -0.13 -0.07
C GLU A 71 -16.16 1.13 0.61
N GLY A 72 -16.13 1.12 1.94
CA GLY A 72 -15.64 2.26 2.71
C GLY A 72 -14.18 2.54 2.49
N ILE A 73 -13.34 1.49 2.46
CA ILE A 73 -11.91 1.70 2.25
C ILE A 73 -11.60 2.10 0.81
N GLN A 74 -12.40 1.63 -0.15
CA GLN A 74 -12.25 2.05 -1.54
C GLN A 74 -12.45 3.57 -1.67
N GLU A 75 -13.48 4.11 -1.01
CA GLU A 75 -13.72 5.55 -0.98
C GLU A 75 -12.54 6.30 -0.35
N LYS A 76 -12.03 5.78 0.75
CA LYS A 76 -10.90 6.38 1.46
C LYS A 76 -9.64 6.42 0.59
N VAL A 77 -9.39 5.36 -0.16
CA VAL A 77 -8.27 5.29 -1.11
C VAL A 77 -8.39 6.40 -2.15
N LEU A 78 -9.59 6.56 -2.74
CA LEU A 78 -9.84 7.61 -3.73
C LEU A 78 -9.65 9.00 -3.13
N GLU A 79 -10.21 9.25 -1.96
CA GLU A 79 -10.09 10.55 -1.26
C GLU A 79 -8.66 10.88 -0.90
N SER A 80 -7.82 9.86 -0.68
CA SER A 80 -6.44 10.03 -0.26
C SER A 80 -5.46 10.16 -1.42
N GLY A 81 -5.95 10.05 -2.66
CA GLY A 81 -5.11 10.24 -3.85
C GLY A 81 -4.74 8.98 -4.60
N GLY A 82 -5.32 7.84 -4.24
CA GLY A 82 -5.12 6.59 -4.98
C GLY A 82 -6.01 6.52 -6.21
N THR A 83 -5.68 5.62 -7.11
CA THR A 83 -6.47 5.36 -8.33
C THR A 83 -6.94 3.91 -8.31
N ILE A 84 -8.23 3.70 -8.60
CA ILE A 84 -8.76 2.34 -8.68
C ILE A 84 -8.43 1.78 -10.06
N VAL A 85 -7.68 0.69 -10.10
CA VAL A 85 -7.30 0.05 -11.36
C VAL A 85 -8.13 -1.19 -11.66
N LYS A 86 -8.77 -1.78 -10.63
CA LYS A 86 -9.69 -2.89 -10.81
C LYS A 86 -10.80 -2.75 -9.78
N GLU A 87 -12.04 -2.57 -10.25
CA GLU A 87 -13.20 -2.39 -9.38
C GLU A 87 -13.46 -3.65 -8.54
N ILE A 88 -14.22 -3.50 -7.47
CA ILE A 88 -14.55 -4.61 -6.58
C ILE A 88 -15.10 -5.79 -7.38
N PHE A 89 -14.50 -6.96 -7.17
CA PHE A 89 -14.96 -8.20 -7.79
C PHE A 89 -14.93 -9.33 -6.76
N SER A 90 -15.73 -10.36 -7.02
CA SER A 90 -15.84 -11.52 -6.15
C SER A 90 -14.90 -12.63 -6.58
N PHE A 91 -14.44 -13.40 -5.61
CA PHE A 91 -13.67 -14.62 -5.84
C PHE A 91 -14.07 -15.62 -4.74
N PRO A 92 -13.69 -16.88 -4.86
CA PRO A 92 -13.99 -17.84 -3.79
C PRO A 92 -13.34 -17.41 -2.47
N GLY A 93 -14.17 -17.09 -1.49
CA GLY A 93 -13.70 -16.66 -0.17
C GLY A 93 -13.94 -15.18 0.14
N GLY A 94 -14.25 -14.34 -0.85
CA GLY A 94 -14.50 -12.94 -0.57
C GLY A 94 -14.56 -12.07 -1.80
N ARG A 95 -14.18 -10.80 -1.59
CA ARG A 95 -14.16 -9.77 -2.63
C ARG A 95 -12.88 -8.97 -2.49
N ARG A 96 -12.44 -8.32 -3.57
CA ARG A 96 -11.30 -7.41 -3.52
C ARG A 96 -11.35 -6.39 -4.65
N PHE A 97 -10.55 -5.36 -4.50
CA PHE A 97 -10.29 -4.40 -5.57
C PHE A 97 -8.80 -4.10 -5.61
N HIS A 98 -8.34 -3.52 -6.71
CA HIS A 98 -6.94 -3.12 -6.87
C HIS A 98 -6.85 -1.62 -7.04
N PHE A 99 -5.80 -1.04 -6.50
CA PHE A 99 -5.54 0.39 -6.62
C PHE A 99 -4.06 0.63 -6.85
N THR A 100 -3.73 1.82 -7.35
CA THR A 100 -2.35 2.28 -7.35
C THR A 100 -2.21 3.43 -6.38
N ASP A 101 -1.05 3.48 -5.71
CA ASP A 101 -0.68 4.61 -4.89
C ASP A 101 -0.21 5.78 -5.78
N PRO A 102 0.11 6.97 -5.22
CA PRO A 102 0.53 8.10 -6.05
C PRO A 102 1.79 7.89 -6.87
N SER A 103 2.61 6.91 -6.54
CA SER A 103 3.81 6.57 -7.32
C SER A 103 3.56 5.54 -8.40
N GLY A 104 2.43 4.83 -8.34
CA GLY A 104 2.09 3.79 -9.29
C GLY A 104 2.32 2.37 -8.79
N ASN A 105 2.61 2.18 -7.50
CA ASN A 105 2.63 0.83 -6.93
C ASN A 105 1.21 0.30 -6.89
N GLU A 106 1.00 -0.91 -7.40
CA GLU A 106 -0.32 -1.55 -7.37
C GLU A 106 -0.44 -2.47 -6.16
N LEU A 107 -1.49 -2.26 -5.38
CA LEU A 107 -1.84 -3.09 -4.24
C LEU A 107 -3.30 -3.50 -4.38
N ALA A 108 -3.72 -4.45 -3.57
CA ALA A 108 -5.12 -4.84 -3.51
C ALA A 108 -5.59 -4.81 -2.05
N ILE A 109 -6.90 -4.71 -1.88
CA ILE A 109 -7.52 -4.84 -0.56
C ILE A 109 -8.65 -5.87 -0.70
N TRP A 110 -8.69 -6.83 0.21
CA TRP A 110 -9.71 -7.87 0.19
C TRP A 110 -10.54 -7.86 1.46
N SER A 111 -11.71 -8.46 1.37
CA SER A 111 -12.59 -8.66 2.50
C SER A 111 -13.27 -10.02 2.37
N ASP A 112 -13.53 -10.64 3.50
CA ASP A 112 -14.33 -11.87 3.56
C ASP A 112 -15.82 -11.57 3.78
N LYS A 113 -16.17 -10.27 3.82
CA LYS A 113 -17.54 -9.78 4.04
C LYS A 113 -18.28 -9.47 2.76
#